data_986c45414a51000348660ea861991d59
#
_entry.id   986c45414a51000348660ea861991d59
#
_cell.length_a   1.000
_cell.length_b   1.000
_cell.length_c   1.000
_cell.angle_alpha   90.00
_cell.angle_beta   90.00
_cell.angle_gamma   90.00
#
_symmetry.space_group_name_H-M   'P 1'
#
loop_
_entity.id
_entity.type
_entity.pdbx_description
1 polymer ?
#
loop_
_entity_poly.entity_id
_entity_poly.type
_entity_poly.pdbx_seq_one_letter_code
_entity_poly.pdbx_strand_id
1 'polypeptide(L)'
;MPSIVGRPKPWGPKMDQTHYLNNEIASNWEDLIFSYPKINCQRLNQEEVEIIWERAFLEGIGEFPNKRDLILTEDFLTPLSSSAFYAELAFESFNFSRFMTTAVAPLSLYAAGKVTGVSGRNKECLQIKIIL
;
A
#
# COMPACT_ATOMS: atom_id res chain seq x y z
N MET A 1 7.62 0.73 3.71
CA MET A 1 7.87 0.47 2.27
C MET A 1 7.33 1.64 1.47
N PRO A 2 8.13 2.29 0.62
CA PRO A 2 7.64 3.40 -0.21
C PRO A 2 6.66 2.88 -1.28
N SER A 3 5.58 3.63 -1.53
CA SER A 3 4.58 3.28 -2.55
C SER A 3 5.00 3.81 -3.92
N ILE A 4 6.12 3.28 -4.43
CA ILE A 4 6.70 3.64 -5.72
C ILE A 4 6.93 2.35 -6.49
N VAL A 5 6.51 2.33 -7.76
CA VAL A 5 6.75 1.24 -8.69
C VAL A 5 7.62 1.75 -9.84
N GLY A 6 8.72 1.06 -10.11
CA GLY A 6 9.56 1.31 -11.27
C GLY A 6 9.21 0.36 -12.40
N ARG A 7 9.05 0.87 -13.60
CA ARG A 7 8.89 0.06 -14.83
C ARG A 7 10.05 0.32 -15.77
N PRO A 8 10.59 -0.70 -16.45
CA PRO A 8 11.67 -0.51 -17.44
C PRO A 8 11.28 0.49 -18.52
N LYS A 9 12.21 1.34 -18.90
CA LYS A 9 12.02 2.23 -20.05
C LYS A 9 11.92 1.40 -21.34
N PRO A 10 10.96 1.67 -22.25
CA PRO A 10 10.81 0.94 -23.51
C PRO A 10 12.03 1.01 -24.43
N TRP A 11 12.84 2.06 -24.26
CA TRP A 11 14.08 2.31 -25.03
C TRP A 11 15.36 2.02 -24.25
N GLY A 12 15.22 1.47 -23.03
CA GLY A 12 16.35 1.12 -22.16
C GLY A 12 16.87 -0.31 -22.42
N PRO A 13 17.87 -0.74 -21.63
CA PRO A 13 18.35 -2.11 -21.69
C PRO A 13 17.24 -3.10 -21.35
N LYS A 14 17.34 -4.33 -21.91
CA LYS A 14 16.44 -5.41 -21.52
C LYS A 14 16.65 -5.75 -20.05
N MET A 15 15.59 -5.63 -19.27
CA MET A 15 15.57 -5.95 -17.85
C MET A 15 14.74 -7.23 -17.61
N ASP A 16 15.12 -8.00 -16.60
CA ASP A 16 14.54 -9.33 -16.34
C ASP A 16 13.13 -9.25 -15.73
N GLN A 17 12.80 -8.14 -15.07
CA GLN A 17 11.52 -7.94 -14.40
C GLN A 17 10.70 -6.83 -15.06
N THR A 18 9.39 -6.95 -14.97
CA THR A 18 8.45 -5.94 -15.47
C THR A 18 8.20 -4.82 -14.46
N HIS A 19 8.41 -5.09 -13.17
CA HIS A 19 8.21 -4.15 -12.07
C HIS A 19 9.35 -4.26 -11.05
N TYR A 20 9.78 -3.11 -10.56
CA TYR A 20 10.85 -2.96 -9.57
C TYR A 20 10.33 -2.21 -8.35
N LEU A 21 10.69 -2.66 -7.15
CA LEU A 21 10.25 -2.09 -5.88
C LEU A 21 11.43 -1.92 -4.91
N ASN A 22 11.28 -1.02 -3.95
CA ASN A 22 12.25 -0.83 -2.87
C ASN A 22 13.71 -0.65 -3.32
N ASN A 23 14.60 -1.51 -2.82
CA ASN A 23 16.04 -1.46 -3.10
C ASN A 23 16.37 -1.76 -4.56
N GLU A 24 15.54 -2.50 -5.27
CA GLU A 24 15.71 -2.79 -6.69
C GLU A 24 15.62 -1.52 -7.54
N ILE A 25 14.79 -0.55 -7.12
CA ILE A 25 14.69 0.77 -7.73
C ILE A 25 16.01 1.53 -7.58
N ALA A 26 16.60 1.51 -6.39
CA ALA A 26 17.84 2.23 -6.11
C ALA A 26 19.00 1.75 -6.97
N SER A 27 19.01 0.46 -7.31
CA SER A 27 20.06 -0.15 -8.16
C SER A 27 19.90 0.15 -9.65
N ASN A 28 18.67 0.44 -10.10
CA ASN A 28 18.32 0.55 -11.52
C ASN A 28 17.62 1.87 -11.87
N TRP A 29 17.73 2.88 -11.04
CA TRP A 29 16.93 4.12 -11.14
C TRP A 29 17.05 4.84 -12.48
N GLU A 30 18.21 4.76 -13.16
CA GLU A 30 18.45 5.42 -14.45
C GLU A 30 17.63 4.81 -15.60
N ASP A 31 17.31 3.51 -15.50
CA ASP A 31 16.63 2.75 -16.56
C ASP A 31 15.14 2.57 -16.30
N LEU A 32 14.61 3.13 -15.22
CA LEU A 32 13.22 2.99 -14.80
C LEU A 32 12.41 4.27 -15.02
N ILE A 33 11.13 4.06 -15.31
CA ILE A 33 10.08 5.08 -15.21
C ILE A 33 9.33 4.84 -13.91
N PHE A 34 9.19 5.88 -13.09
CA PHE A 34 8.54 5.77 -11.79
C PHE A 34 7.05 6.06 -11.89
N SER A 35 6.27 5.24 -11.21
CA SER A 35 4.84 5.41 -11.01
C SER A 35 4.53 5.44 -9.51
N TYR A 36 3.56 6.27 -9.18
CA TYR A 36 3.00 6.36 -7.83
C TYR A 36 1.56 5.85 -7.90
N PRO A 37 1.25 4.67 -7.36
CA PRO A 37 -0.09 4.08 -7.45
C PRO A 37 -1.19 4.97 -6.86
N LYS A 38 -0.81 5.84 -5.92
CA LYS A 38 -1.69 6.81 -5.30
C LYS A 38 -1.24 8.24 -5.61
N ILE A 39 -1.78 8.82 -6.67
CA ILE A 39 -1.66 10.25 -6.94
C ILE A 39 -2.97 10.94 -6.56
N ASN A 40 -2.92 11.89 -5.62
CA ASN A 40 -4.03 12.78 -5.24
C ASN A 40 -5.36 12.09 -4.89
N CYS A 41 -5.34 10.92 -4.25
CA CYS A 41 -6.51 10.17 -3.79
C CYS A 41 -7.55 9.80 -4.87
N GLN A 42 -7.28 10.03 -6.16
CA GLN A 42 -8.29 9.92 -7.21
C GLN A 42 -8.07 8.80 -8.25
N ARG A 43 -6.87 8.29 -8.39
CA ARG A 43 -6.60 7.16 -9.32
C ARG A 43 -5.69 6.15 -8.64
N LEU A 44 -6.28 5.02 -8.28
CA LEU A 44 -5.56 3.84 -7.85
C LEU A 44 -5.34 2.97 -9.09
N ASN A 45 -4.09 2.66 -9.40
CA ASN A 45 -3.79 1.65 -10.39
C ASN A 45 -3.84 0.29 -9.67
N GLN A 46 -4.84 -0.52 -9.97
CA GLN A 46 -5.08 -1.81 -9.31
C GLN A 46 -3.86 -2.72 -9.40
N GLU A 47 -3.30 -2.88 -10.58
CA GLU A 47 -2.12 -3.73 -10.82
C GLU A 47 -0.93 -3.32 -9.94
N GLU A 48 -0.65 -2.02 -9.85
CA GLU A 48 0.47 -1.52 -9.05
C GLU A 48 0.23 -1.66 -7.55
N VAL A 49 -1.02 -1.49 -7.09
CA VAL A 49 -1.38 -1.72 -5.68
C VAL A 49 -1.25 -3.20 -5.34
N GLU A 50 -1.70 -4.10 -6.20
CA GLU A 50 -1.56 -5.55 -6.03
C GLU A 50 -0.10 -5.95 -5.89
N ILE A 51 0.76 -5.48 -6.76
CA ILE A 51 2.20 -5.77 -6.73
C ILE A 51 2.85 -5.27 -5.43
N ILE A 52 2.48 -4.06 -4.99
CA ILE A 52 3.01 -3.52 -3.72
C ILE A 52 2.54 -4.35 -2.54
N TRP A 53 1.27 -4.75 -2.50
CA TRP A 53 0.72 -5.55 -1.42
C TRP A 53 1.34 -6.95 -1.40
N GLU A 54 1.43 -7.60 -2.56
CA GLU A 54 2.09 -8.89 -2.70
C GLU A 54 3.50 -8.87 -2.12
N ARG A 55 4.30 -7.88 -2.52
CA ARG A 55 5.67 -7.73 -2.02
C ARG A 55 5.71 -7.43 -0.52
N ALA A 56 4.80 -6.59 -0.02
CA ALA A 56 4.72 -6.27 1.41
C ALA A 56 4.38 -7.51 2.25
N PHE A 57 3.51 -8.38 1.78
CA PHE A 57 3.17 -9.62 2.47
C PHE A 57 4.34 -10.62 2.42
N LEU A 58 4.98 -10.80 1.28
CA LEU A 58 6.12 -11.70 1.15
C LEU A 58 7.31 -11.25 2.00
N GLU A 59 7.65 -9.95 1.98
CA GLU A 59 8.77 -9.41 2.77
C GLU A 59 8.44 -9.30 4.26
N GLY A 60 7.19 -8.97 4.62
CA GLY A 60 6.79 -8.74 6.01
C GLY A 60 6.36 -10.00 6.75
N ILE A 61 5.68 -10.92 6.09
CA ILE A 61 5.08 -12.12 6.70
C ILE A 61 5.79 -13.39 6.22
N GLY A 62 6.42 -13.34 5.04
CA GLY A 62 7.09 -14.47 4.41
C GLY A 62 6.16 -15.43 3.65
N GLU A 63 4.85 -15.17 3.63
CA GLU A 63 3.87 -16.00 2.95
C GLU A 63 2.64 -15.17 2.49
N PHE A 64 1.87 -15.71 1.55
CA PHE A 64 0.59 -15.11 1.15
C PHE A 64 -0.44 -15.19 2.28
N PRO A 65 -1.20 -14.11 2.53
CA PRO A 65 -2.14 -14.02 3.65
C PRO A 65 -3.47 -14.74 3.38
N ASN A 66 -3.43 -16.00 2.96
CA ASN A 66 -4.62 -16.78 2.65
C ASN A 66 -5.47 -17.00 3.92
N LYS A 67 -6.75 -16.65 3.87
CA LYS A 67 -7.73 -16.79 4.95
C LYS A 67 -7.37 -16.06 6.26
N ARG A 68 -6.58 -15.01 6.20
CA ARG A 68 -6.29 -14.13 7.36
C ARG A 68 -7.25 -12.94 7.37
N ASP A 69 -7.21 -12.18 8.45
CA ASP A 69 -7.96 -10.94 8.61
C ASP A 69 -7.07 -9.76 8.24
N LEU A 70 -7.63 -8.77 7.56
CA LEU A 70 -6.93 -7.55 7.20
C LEU A 70 -7.57 -6.33 7.86
N ILE A 71 -6.76 -5.57 8.58
CA ILE A 71 -7.11 -4.23 9.04
C ILE A 71 -6.29 -3.22 8.27
N LEU A 72 -6.95 -2.41 7.46
CA LEU A 72 -6.32 -1.35 6.70
C LEU A 72 -6.53 0.00 7.39
N THR A 73 -5.46 0.76 7.57
CA THR A 73 -5.56 2.10 8.13
C THR A 73 -5.71 3.13 7.02
N GLU A 74 -6.69 4.02 7.15
CA GLU A 74 -6.98 5.07 6.18
C GLU A 74 -6.88 6.45 6.82
N ASP A 75 -6.64 7.47 5.99
CA ASP A 75 -6.76 8.85 6.43
C ASP A 75 -8.24 9.23 6.54
N PHE A 76 -8.56 10.18 7.42
CA PHE A 76 -9.92 10.64 7.67
C PHE A 76 -10.65 11.14 6.41
N LEU A 77 -9.91 11.67 5.43
CA LEU A 77 -10.45 12.19 4.17
C LEU A 77 -10.39 11.18 3.01
N THR A 78 -10.19 9.90 3.29
CA THR A 78 -10.17 8.87 2.24
C THR A 78 -11.59 8.73 1.64
N PRO A 79 -11.76 8.86 0.31
CA PRO A 79 -13.05 8.68 -0.33
C PRO A 79 -13.59 7.25 -0.15
N LEU A 80 -14.90 7.11 -0.01
CA LEU A 80 -15.56 5.80 0.14
C LEU A 80 -15.27 4.85 -1.04
N SER A 81 -15.09 5.39 -2.24
CA SER A 81 -14.68 4.64 -3.43
C SER A 81 -13.33 3.95 -3.28
N SER A 82 -12.40 4.55 -2.52
CA SER A 82 -11.10 3.95 -2.26
C SER A 82 -11.22 2.79 -1.26
N SER A 83 -12.04 2.92 -0.23
CA SER A 83 -12.30 1.84 0.72
C SER A 83 -12.96 0.63 0.04
N ALA A 84 -13.91 0.87 -0.87
CA ALA A 84 -14.54 -0.18 -1.68
C ALA A 84 -13.51 -0.90 -2.58
N PHE A 85 -12.65 -0.14 -3.23
CA PHE A 85 -11.56 -0.69 -4.05
C PHE A 85 -10.61 -1.58 -3.23
N TYR A 86 -10.21 -1.16 -2.03
CA TYR A 86 -9.35 -1.98 -1.17
C TYR A 86 -10.05 -3.22 -0.64
N ALA A 87 -11.35 -3.15 -0.39
CA ALA A 87 -12.14 -4.32 0.02
C ALA A 87 -12.21 -5.36 -1.10
N GLU A 88 -12.50 -4.92 -2.34
CA GLU A 88 -12.50 -5.78 -3.53
C GLU A 88 -11.14 -6.46 -3.72
N LEU A 89 -10.06 -5.68 -3.67
CA LEU A 89 -8.70 -6.20 -3.75
C LEU A 89 -8.39 -7.23 -2.66
N ALA A 90 -8.78 -6.96 -1.42
CA ALA A 90 -8.53 -7.85 -0.30
C ALA A 90 -9.25 -9.20 -0.45
N PHE A 91 -10.49 -9.21 -0.91
CA PHE A 91 -11.26 -10.44 -1.04
C PHE A 91 -10.95 -11.18 -2.35
N GLU A 92 -10.86 -10.49 -3.48
CA GLU A 92 -10.73 -11.12 -4.78
C GLU A 92 -9.29 -11.51 -5.12
N SER A 93 -8.33 -10.62 -4.87
CA SER A 93 -6.93 -10.88 -5.22
C SER A 93 -6.16 -11.62 -4.11
N PHE A 94 -6.43 -11.34 -2.84
CA PHE A 94 -5.65 -11.89 -1.72
C PHE A 94 -6.41 -12.89 -0.85
N ASN A 95 -7.69 -13.12 -1.11
CA ASN A 95 -8.52 -14.11 -0.41
C ASN A 95 -8.50 -13.97 1.14
N PHE A 96 -8.56 -12.73 1.64
CA PHE A 96 -8.73 -12.48 3.06
C PHE A 96 -10.09 -12.95 3.57
N SER A 97 -10.17 -13.42 4.81
CA SER A 97 -11.41 -13.86 5.43
C SER A 97 -12.27 -12.69 5.92
N ARG A 98 -11.63 -11.67 6.44
CA ARG A 98 -12.30 -10.46 6.94
C ARG A 98 -11.47 -9.23 6.57
N PHE A 99 -12.17 -8.13 6.29
CA PHE A 99 -11.58 -6.85 5.96
C PHE A 99 -12.24 -5.75 6.81
N MET A 100 -11.43 -4.87 7.38
CA MET A 100 -11.88 -3.70 8.11
C MET A 100 -10.99 -2.51 7.81
N THR A 101 -11.59 -1.35 7.63
CA THR A 101 -10.86 -0.08 7.56
C THR A 101 -11.01 0.69 8.86
N THR A 102 -10.00 1.44 9.25
CA THR A 102 -10.03 2.29 10.43
C THR A 102 -9.17 3.52 10.23
N ALA A 103 -9.54 4.62 10.87
CA ALA A 103 -8.78 5.86 10.77
C ALA A 103 -7.48 5.79 11.58
N VAL A 104 -6.40 6.37 11.03
CA VAL A 104 -5.08 6.40 11.69
C VAL A 104 -5.09 7.22 12.98
N ALA A 105 -5.84 8.34 13.00
CA ALA A 105 -5.83 9.28 14.12
C ALA A 105 -6.29 8.66 15.45
N PRO A 106 -7.44 7.95 15.55
CA PRO A 106 -7.83 7.26 16.77
C PRO A 106 -6.81 6.20 17.22
N LEU A 107 -6.26 5.44 16.28
CA LEU A 107 -5.27 4.41 16.60
C LEU A 107 -4.00 4.98 17.20
N SER A 108 -3.52 6.12 16.72
CA SER A 108 -2.34 6.78 17.27
C SER A 108 -2.58 7.30 18.68
N LEU A 109 -3.79 7.78 19.00
CA LEU A 109 -4.18 8.16 20.36
C LEU A 109 -4.23 6.96 21.30
N TYR A 110 -4.84 5.86 20.86
CA TYR A 110 -4.92 4.62 21.64
C TYR A 110 -3.54 4.01 21.88
N ALA A 111 -2.65 4.06 20.88
CA ALA A 111 -1.26 3.62 21.06
C ALA A 111 -0.49 4.45 22.10
N ALA A 112 -0.86 5.74 22.26
CA ALA A 112 -0.34 6.61 23.31
C ALA A 112 -1.06 6.46 24.66
N GLY A 113 -2.00 5.52 24.80
CA GLY A 113 -2.79 5.31 26.02
C GLY A 113 -3.80 6.40 26.31
N LYS A 114 -4.24 7.16 25.30
CA LYS A 114 -5.18 8.29 25.44
C LYS A 114 -6.44 8.04 24.61
N VAL A 115 -7.58 8.46 25.16
CA VAL A 115 -8.88 8.38 24.48
C VAL A 115 -9.34 9.72 23.91
N THR A 116 -8.67 10.82 24.32
CA THR A 116 -8.95 12.18 23.84
C THR A 116 -7.64 12.88 23.49
N GLY A 117 -7.64 13.67 22.44
CA GLY A 117 -6.46 14.42 22.01
C GLY A 117 -6.58 14.92 20.57
N VAL A 118 -5.54 15.61 20.14
CA VAL A 118 -5.38 16.07 18.75
C VAL A 118 -4.23 15.30 18.13
N SER A 119 -4.49 14.61 17.02
CA SER A 119 -3.49 13.97 16.19
C SER A 119 -3.29 14.77 14.92
N GLY A 120 -2.11 15.36 14.73
CA GLY A 120 -1.73 16.06 13.52
C GLY A 120 -0.83 15.19 12.65
N ARG A 121 -1.09 15.16 11.34
CA ARG A 121 -0.27 14.46 10.35
C ARG A 121 0.03 15.38 9.18
N ASN A 122 1.30 15.48 8.82
CA ASN A 122 1.69 16.09 7.55
C ASN A 122 1.20 15.21 6.39
N LYS A 123 0.77 15.82 5.30
CA LYS A 123 0.18 15.19 4.11
C LYS A 123 1.16 14.29 3.33
N GLU A 124 1.82 13.38 3.98
CA GLU A 124 2.64 12.40 3.30
C GLU A 124 1.92 11.06 3.20
N CYS A 125 1.99 10.50 2.01
CA CYS A 125 1.32 9.28 1.55
C CYS A 125 1.21 8.14 2.55
N LEU A 126 0.10 7.44 2.38
CA LEU A 126 -0.32 6.18 2.94
C LEU A 126 0.81 5.33 3.53
N GLN A 127 0.86 5.20 4.85
CA GLN A 127 1.51 4.08 5.49
C GLN A 127 0.50 2.95 5.61
N ILE A 128 0.70 1.87 4.85
CA ILE A 128 0.00 0.62 5.07
C ILE A 128 0.57 0.04 6.36
N LYS A 129 -0.15 0.15 7.47
CA LYS A 129 0.11 -0.64 8.67
C LYS A 129 -0.77 -1.87 8.62
N ILE A 130 -0.18 -3.01 8.32
CA ILE A 130 -0.81 -4.31 8.45
C ILE A 130 -0.69 -4.69 9.91
N ILE A 131 -1.81 -4.78 10.60
CA ILE A 131 -1.90 -5.37 11.95
C ILE A 131 -2.57 -6.73 11.73
N LEU A 132 -1.83 -7.75 11.97
CA LEU A 132 -2.28 -9.14 11.96
C LEU A 132 -2.78 -9.54 13.34
#